data_accad18fff7287174bf64fbda6eceb14
#
_entry.id   accad18fff7287174bf64fbda6eceb14
#
_cell.length_a   1.000
_cell.length_b   1.000
_cell.length_c   1.000
_cell.angle_alpha   90.00
_cell.angle_beta   90.00
_cell.angle_gamma   90.00
#
_symmetry.space_group_name_H-M   'P 1'
#
loop_
_entity.id
_entity.type
_entity.pdbx_description
1 polymer ?
#
loop_
_entity_poly.entity_id
_entity_poly.type
_entity_poly.pdbx_seq_one_letter_code
_entity_poly.pdbx_strand_id
1 'polypeptide(L)'
;YTYIICEQNDVDYEMVFALIERESKCVWNADGGGGASVGLMQIAEKWQQERMEELNCTDLTQPFQNVRVGVDILSELQEKLKGTVPAEQLPYDVLAAYNYGLRGAQKNLWAYGVHEYEYNRAILKRAQELKQETKEAKEEKQ
;
A
#
# COMPACT_ATOMS: atom_id res chain seq x y z
N TYR A 1 9.97 -11.32 -4.85
CA TYR A 1 8.53 -11.44 -5.13
C TYR A 1 7.82 -10.08 -5.13
N THR A 2 7.88 -9.32 -4.04
CA THR A 2 7.22 -8.00 -3.92
C THR A 2 7.57 -7.07 -5.09
N TYR A 3 8.84 -6.96 -5.44
CA TYR A 3 9.30 -6.19 -6.58
C TYR A 3 8.60 -6.61 -7.89
N ILE A 4 8.57 -7.90 -8.18
CA ILE A 4 7.95 -8.45 -9.41
C ILE A 4 6.46 -8.12 -9.46
N ILE A 5 5.73 -8.32 -8.37
CA ILE A 5 4.30 -8.02 -8.31
C ILE A 5 4.04 -6.52 -8.47
N CYS A 6 4.86 -5.66 -7.89
CA CYS A 6 4.75 -4.21 -8.06
C CYS A 6 4.97 -3.78 -9.52
N GLU A 7 6.00 -4.31 -10.18
CA GLU A 7 6.24 -4.04 -11.61
C GLU A 7 5.08 -4.50 -12.49
N GLN A 8 4.54 -5.69 -12.25
CA GLN A 8 3.42 -6.23 -13.02
C GLN A 8 2.13 -5.41 -12.88
N ASN A 9 1.97 -4.68 -11.79
CA ASN A 9 0.78 -3.88 -11.47
C ASN A 9 1.01 -2.36 -11.55
N ASP A 10 2.16 -1.92 -12.05
CA ASP A 10 2.55 -0.50 -12.14
C ASP A 10 2.43 0.25 -10.80
N VAL A 11 2.85 -0.40 -9.71
CA VAL A 11 2.86 0.16 -8.36
C VAL A 11 4.29 0.38 -7.90
N ASP A 12 4.56 1.53 -7.27
CA ASP A 12 5.88 1.88 -6.74
C ASP A 12 6.32 0.89 -5.64
N TYR A 13 7.38 0.13 -5.92
CA TYR A 13 7.91 -0.89 -5.02
C TYR A 13 8.36 -0.31 -3.66
N GLU A 14 9.06 0.82 -3.68
CA GLU A 14 9.55 1.44 -2.45
C GLU A 14 8.40 1.97 -1.59
N MET A 15 7.34 2.46 -2.22
CA MET A 15 6.11 2.82 -1.51
C MET A 15 5.46 1.61 -0.84
N VAL A 16 5.37 0.48 -1.54
CA VAL A 16 4.82 -0.77 -0.96
C VAL A 16 5.69 -1.26 0.19
N PHE A 17 7.01 -1.21 0.06
CA PHE A 17 7.91 -1.62 1.13
C PHE A 17 7.80 -0.72 2.35
N ALA A 18 7.74 0.60 2.17
CA ALA A 18 7.51 1.55 3.25
C ALA A 18 6.14 1.36 3.91
N LEU A 19 5.12 1.01 3.13
CA LEU A 19 3.80 0.66 3.65
C LEU A 19 3.86 -0.60 4.53
N ILE A 20 4.54 -1.65 4.11
CA ILE A 20 4.75 -2.87 4.90
C ILE A 20 5.48 -2.57 6.21
N GLU A 21 6.53 -1.75 6.18
CA GLU A 21 7.22 -1.31 7.41
C GLU A 21 6.25 -0.58 8.35
N ARG A 22 5.40 0.28 7.83
CA ARG A 22 4.41 1.06 8.59
C ARG A 22 3.33 0.18 9.19
N GLU A 23 2.74 -0.71 8.40
CA GLU A 23 1.56 -1.50 8.78
C GLU A 23 1.90 -2.64 9.77
N SER A 24 2.97 -3.35 9.52
CA SER A 24 3.29 -4.58 10.26
C SER A 24 4.68 -4.63 10.86
N LYS A 25 5.54 -3.64 10.63
CA LYS A 25 6.98 -3.69 10.93
C LYS A 25 7.65 -4.95 10.33
N CYS A 26 7.18 -5.33 9.14
CA CYS A 26 7.58 -6.54 8.41
C CYS A 26 7.25 -7.85 9.13
N VAL A 27 6.33 -7.86 10.08
CA VAL A 27 5.86 -9.09 10.73
C VAL A 27 4.78 -9.74 9.85
N TRP A 28 5.10 -10.93 9.31
CA TRP A 28 4.27 -11.60 8.30
C TRP A 28 2.89 -12.01 8.80
N ASN A 29 2.76 -12.33 10.07
CA ASN A 29 1.50 -12.75 10.71
C ASN A 29 0.96 -11.70 11.68
N ALA A 30 1.27 -10.42 11.45
CA ALA A 30 0.75 -9.35 12.28
C ALA A 30 -0.79 -9.36 12.30
N ASP A 31 -1.35 -9.21 13.50
CA ASP A 31 -2.80 -9.14 13.73
C ASP A 31 -3.15 -7.74 14.23
N GLY A 32 -3.91 -7.02 13.44
CA GLY A 32 -4.40 -5.68 13.76
C GLY A 32 -5.74 -5.72 14.48
N GLY A 33 -5.71 -5.89 15.80
CA GLY A 33 -6.91 -5.77 16.63
C GLY A 33 -7.88 -6.94 16.51
N GLY A 34 -7.44 -8.16 16.87
CA GLY A 34 -8.32 -9.33 16.93
C GLY A 34 -8.79 -9.83 15.57
N GLY A 35 -7.94 -9.80 14.55
CA GLY A 35 -8.23 -10.27 13.20
C GLY A 35 -8.95 -9.22 12.33
N ALA A 36 -9.04 -7.96 12.76
CA ALA A 36 -9.64 -6.90 11.95
C ALA A 36 -8.83 -6.61 10.68
N SER A 37 -7.50 -6.72 10.77
CA SER A 37 -6.58 -6.65 9.63
C SER A 37 -5.44 -7.64 9.82
N VAL A 38 -4.89 -8.16 8.73
CA VAL A 38 -3.99 -9.33 8.74
C VAL A 38 -2.75 -9.09 7.89
N GLY A 39 -1.61 -9.56 8.40
CA GLY A 39 -0.39 -9.79 7.67
C GLY A 39 0.43 -8.54 7.37
N LEU A 40 1.36 -8.67 6.40
CA LEU A 40 2.35 -7.65 6.08
C LEU A 40 1.74 -6.29 5.75
N MET A 41 0.67 -6.26 5.00
CA MET A 41 0.02 -5.04 4.52
C MET A 41 -1.27 -4.71 5.30
N GLN A 42 -1.55 -5.42 6.41
CA GLN A 42 -2.69 -5.20 7.30
C GLN A 42 -4.03 -5.09 6.56
N ILE A 43 -4.36 -6.13 5.82
CA ILE A 43 -5.55 -6.17 4.98
C ILE A 43 -6.78 -6.58 5.80
N ALA A 44 -7.87 -5.83 5.68
CA ALA A 44 -9.16 -6.15 6.28
C ALA A 44 -9.87 -7.24 5.45
N GLU A 45 -9.55 -8.50 5.71
CA GLU A 45 -9.93 -9.67 4.93
C GLU A 45 -11.43 -9.74 4.61
N LYS A 46 -12.29 -9.41 5.58
CA LYS A 46 -13.74 -9.44 5.41
C LYS A 46 -14.27 -8.60 4.23
N TRP A 47 -13.50 -7.59 3.81
CA TRP A 47 -13.85 -6.71 2.70
C TRP A 47 -13.20 -7.09 1.38
N GLN A 48 -12.35 -8.13 1.37
CA GLN A 48 -11.54 -8.51 0.22
C GLN A 48 -11.83 -9.92 -0.29
N GLN A 49 -12.92 -10.54 0.13
CA GLN A 49 -13.26 -11.94 -0.23
C GLN A 49 -13.34 -12.15 -1.74
N GLU A 50 -14.07 -11.28 -2.46
CA GLU A 50 -14.20 -11.35 -3.91
C GLU A 50 -12.84 -11.20 -4.61
N ARG A 51 -12.04 -10.23 -4.21
CA ARG A 51 -10.68 -10.02 -4.70
C ARG A 51 -9.77 -11.23 -4.43
N MET A 52 -9.86 -11.79 -3.25
CA MET A 52 -9.09 -12.98 -2.88
C MET A 52 -9.45 -14.17 -3.78
N GLU A 53 -10.74 -14.38 -4.07
CA GLU A 53 -11.20 -15.41 -5.01
C GLU A 53 -10.65 -15.16 -6.41
N GLU A 54 -10.77 -13.97 -6.96
CA GLU A 54 -10.24 -13.58 -8.27
C GLU A 54 -8.73 -13.80 -8.39
N LEU A 55 -7.99 -13.51 -7.31
CA LEU A 55 -6.54 -13.66 -7.26
C LEU A 55 -6.08 -15.08 -6.85
N ASN A 56 -7.01 -16.00 -6.59
CA ASN A 56 -6.72 -17.33 -6.03
C ASN A 56 -5.91 -17.26 -4.73
N CYS A 57 -6.26 -16.33 -3.86
CA CYS A 57 -5.70 -16.16 -2.52
C CYS A 57 -6.70 -16.67 -1.48
N THR A 58 -6.24 -17.50 -0.55
CA THR A 58 -7.09 -18.17 0.44
C THR A 58 -6.68 -17.89 1.88
N ASP A 59 -5.49 -17.32 2.10
CA ASP A 59 -4.92 -17.09 3.43
C ASP A 59 -4.02 -15.86 3.44
N LEU A 60 -4.50 -14.77 4.01
CA LEU A 60 -3.75 -13.51 4.10
C LEU A 60 -2.64 -13.52 5.17
N THR A 61 -2.50 -14.59 5.95
CA THR A 61 -1.30 -14.78 6.79
C THR A 61 -0.10 -15.26 5.96
N GLN A 62 -0.33 -15.75 4.75
CA GLN A 62 0.74 -16.09 3.82
C GLN A 62 1.34 -14.84 3.17
N PRO A 63 2.65 -14.57 3.35
CA PRO A 63 3.26 -13.32 2.89
C PRO A 63 3.03 -13.00 1.41
N PHE A 64 3.14 -14.00 0.54
CA PHE A 64 2.96 -13.82 -0.90
C PHE A 64 1.52 -13.48 -1.28
N GLN A 65 0.56 -14.14 -0.64
CA GLN A 65 -0.87 -13.86 -0.87
C GLN A 65 -1.25 -12.48 -0.33
N ASN A 66 -0.75 -12.11 0.85
CA ASN A 66 -0.97 -10.81 1.45
C ASN A 66 -0.46 -9.67 0.55
N VAL A 67 0.80 -9.75 0.11
CA VAL A 67 1.39 -8.76 -0.81
C VAL A 67 0.64 -8.71 -2.15
N ARG A 68 0.25 -9.86 -2.70
CA ARG A 68 -0.50 -9.90 -3.96
C ARG A 68 -1.83 -9.14 -3.85
N VAL A 69 -2.59 -9.40 -2.81
CA VAL A 69 -3.88 -8.71 -2.56
C VAL A 69 -3.66 -7.23 -2.26
N GLY A 70 -2.68 -6.89 -1.43
CA GLY A 70 -2.38 -5.49 -1.08
C GLY A 70 -1.93 -4.65 -2.26
N VAL A 71 -1.08 -5.18 -3.13
CA VAL A 71 -0.62 -4.50 -4.36
C VAL A 71 -1.78 -4.33 -5.35
N ASP A 72 -2.64 -5.33 -5.49
CA ASP A 72 -3.84 -5.23 -6.33
C ASP A 72 -4.81 -4.15 -5.84
N ILE A 73 -5.00 -4.01 -4.52
CA ILE A 73 -5.77 -2.89 -3.93
C ILE A 73 -5.15 -1.54 -4.30
N LEU A 74 -3.84 -1.39 -4.15
CA LEU A 74 -3.14 -0.15 -4.49
C LEU A 74 -3.24 0.19 -5.98
N SER A 75 -3.08 -0.80 -6.85
CA SER A 75 -3.22 -0.65 -8.30
C SER A 75 -4.63 -0.18 -8.69
N GLU A 76 -5.67 -0.81 -8.15
CA GLU A 76 -7.06 -0.39 -8.38
C GLU A 76 -7.33 1.05 -7.90
N LEU A 77 -6.84 1.41 -6.71
CA LEU A 77 -7.00 2.76 -6.18
C LEU A 77 -6.26 3.79 -7.04
N GLN A 78 -5.06 3.46 -7.51
CA GLN A 78 -4.27 4.29 -8.42
C GLN A 78 -5.02 4.54 -9.72
N GLU A 79 -5.57 3.50 -10.35
CA GLU A 79 -6.36 3.63 -11.58
C GLU A 79 -7.65 4.46 -11.37
N LYS A 80 -8.34 4.26 -10.25
CA LYS A 80 -9.55 5.05 -9.94
C LYS A 80 -9.28 6.53 -9.71
N LEU A 81 -8.13 6.88 -9.13
CA LEU A 81 -7.79 8.26 -8.76
C LEU A 81 -6.96 8.98 -9.83
N LYS A 82 -6.30 8.24 -10.71
CA LYS A 82 -5.51 8.79 -11.81
C LYS A 82 -6.33 9.73 -12.69
N GLY A 83 -5.82 10.95 -12.92
CA GLY A 83 -6.50 11.98 -13.67
C GLY A 83 -7.63 12.72 -12.95
N THR A 84 -7.98 12.31 -11.72
CA THR A 84 -8.95 13.00 -10.87
C THR A 84 -8.31 14.00 -9.92
N VAL A 85 -7.01 13.85 -9.68
CA VAL A 85 -6.17 14.70 -8.82
C VAL A 85 -4.86 15.03 -9.53
N PRO A 86 -4.14 16.10 -9.12
CA PRO A 86 -2.79 16.37 -9.64
C PRO A 86 -1.85 15.17 -9.44
N ALA A 87 -0.94 14.94 -10.39
CA ALA A 87 -0.05 13.77 -10.37
C ALA A 87 0.80 13.66 -9.09
N GLU A 88 1.27 14.80 -8.57
CA GLU A 88 2.04 14.88 -7.33
C GLU A 88 1.22 14.54 -6.08
N GLN A 89 -0.11 14.70 -6.13
CA GLN A 89 -1.02 14.37 -5.02
C GLN A 89 -1.47 12.92 -5.05
N LEU A 90 -1.46 12.27 -6.22
CA LEU A 90 -1.96 10.92 -6.42
C LEU A 90 -1.44 9.90 -5.40
N PRO A 91 -0.14 9.76 -5.12
CA PRO A 91 0.34 8.78 -4.15
C PRO A 91 -0.18 9.04 -2.73
N TYR A 92 -0.38 10.29 -2.33
CA TYR A 92 -0.97 10.63 -1.03
C TYR A 92 -2.42 10.16 -0.95
N ASP A 93 -3.21 10.43 -1.97
CA ASP A 93 -4.62 10.05 -2.01
C ASP A 93 -4.82 8.54 -2.14
N VAL A 94 -3.97 7.85 -2.86
CA VAL A 94 -3.96 6.38 -2.93
C VAL A 94 -3.72 5.78 -1.53
N LEU A 95 -2.72 6.26 -0.80
CA LEU A 95 -2.43 5.79 0.57
C LEU A 95 -3.55 6.17 1.56
N ALA A 96 -4.16 7.35 1.41
CA ALA A 96 -5.32 7.75 2.22
C ALA A 96 -6.51 6.81 1.99
N ALA A 97 -6.80 6.47 0.74
CA ALA A 97 -7.85 5.52 0.40
C ALA A 97 -7.53 4.08 0.83
N TYR A 98 -6.26 3.70 0.82
CA TYR A 98 -5.82 2.41 1.39
C TYR A 98 -6.12 2.34 2.88
N ASN A 99 -5.77 3.38 3.63
CA ASN A 99 -5.93 3.45 5.09
C ASN A 99 -7.40 3.56 5.53
N TYR A 100 -8.17 4.45 4.92
CA TYR A 100 -9.55 4.77 5.31
C TYR A 100 -10.63 4.04 4.49
N GLY A 101 -10.25 3.35 3.41
CA GLY A 101 -11.17 3.02 2.34
C GLY A 101 -11.48 4.24 1.48
N LEU A 102 -11.84 4.05 0.21
CA LEU A 102 -12.10 5.18 -0.71
C LEU A 102 -13.20 6.12 -0.18
N ARG A 103 -14.34 5.57 0.24
CA ARG A 103 -15.45 6.36 0.83
C ARG A 103 -15.04 7.03 2.15
N GLY A 104 -14.25 6.35 2.96
CA GLY A 104 -13.74 6.88 4.22
C GLY A 104 -12.82 8.08 3.99
N ALA A 105 -11.90 8.00 3.04
CA ALA A 105 -11.03 9.10 2.65
C ALA A 105 -11.84 10.29 2.10
N GLN A 106 -12.81 10.03 1.22
CA GLN A 106 -13.69 11.08 0.68
C GLN A 106 -14.43 11.82 1.78
N LYS A 107 -15.02 11.10 2.72
CA LYS A 107 -15.88 11.67 3.77
C LYS A 107 -15.08 12.34 4.89
N ASN A 108 -13.96 11.73 5.31
CA ASN A 108 -13.28 12.11 6.54
C ASN A 108 -12.00 12.94 6.30
N LEU A 109 -11.49 12.98 5.07
CA LEU A 109 -10.28 13.71 4.70
C LEU A 109 -10.56 14.72 3.57
N TRP A 110 -10.89 14.24 2.40
CA TRP A 110 -10.96 15.09 1.19
C TRP A 110 -12.10 16.09 1.21
N ALA A 111 -13.22 15.77 1.85
CA ALA A 111 -14.31 16.72 2.09
C ALA A 111 -13.88 17.97 2.90
N TYR A 112 -12.78 17.85 3.65
CA TYR A 112 -12.17 18.94 4.43
C TYR A 112 -10.87 19.47 3.80
N GLY A 113 -10.55 19.07 2.57
CA GLY A 113 -9.32 19.47 1.87
C GLY A 113 -8.05 18.85 2.43
N VAL A 114 -8.15 17.77 3.20
CA VAL A 114 -7.01 17.05 3.77
C VAL A 114 -6.59 15.92 2.81
N HIS A 115 -5.46 16.09 2.15
CA HIS A 115 -4.84 15.09 1.27
C HIS A 115 -3.57 14.50 1.88
N GLU A 116 -2.85 15.30 2.66
CA GLU A 116 -1.63 14.89 3.35
C GLU A 116 -1.84 14.89 4.86
N TYR A 117 -1.47 13.81 5.52
CA TYR A 117 -1.51 13.67 6.96
C TYR A 117 -0.38 12.74 7.44
N GLU A 118 -0.24 12.50 8.73
CA GLU A 118 0.93 11.80 9.30
C GLU A 118 1.22 10.46 8.61
N TYR A 119 0.20 9.64 8.42
CA TYR A 119 0.33 8.30 7.85
C TYR A 119 0.95 8.31 6.44
N ASN A 120 0.34 9.03 5.49
CA ASN A 120 0.81 9.01 4.11
C ASN A 120 2.11 9.79 3.90
N ARG A 121 2.32 10.87 4.65
CA ARG A 121 3.61 11.59 4.64
C ARG A 121 4.75 10.71 5.12
N ALA A 122 4.57 9.97 6.21
CA ALA A 122 5.60 9.08 6.75
C ALA A 122 5.98 7.98 5.76
N ILE A 123 4.99 7.34 5.12
CA ILE A 123 5.21 6.29 4.12
C ILE A 123 5.97 6.82 2.90
N LEU A 124 5.53 7.95 2.34
CA LEU A 124 6.18 8.51 1.14
C LEU A 124 7.57 9.07 1.42
N LYS A 125 7.80 9.63 2.60
CA LYS A 125 9.15 10.00 3.05
C LYS A 125 10.06 8.79 3.13
N ARG A 126 9.59 7.69 3.74
CA ARG A 126 10.36 6.44 3.84
C ARG A 126 10.63 5.83 2.46
N ALA A 127 9.67 5.87 1.56
CA ALA A 127 9.84 5.42 0.18
C ALA A 127 10.96 6.20 -0.55
N GLN A 128 11.04 7.51 -0.34
CA GLN A 128 12.13 8.33 -0.88
C GLN A 128 13.50 7.95 -0.31
N GLU A 129 13.58 7.70 1.00
CA GLU A 129 14.81 7.24 1.66
C GLU A 129 15.26 5.90 1.06
N LEU A 130 14.35 4.94 0.87
CA LEU A 130 14.64 3.65 0.25
C LEU A 130 15.15 3.77 -1.19
N LYS A 131 14.59 4.69 -1.99
CA LYS A 131 15.07 4.99 -3.34
C LYS A 131 16.50 5.51 -3.34
N GLN A 132 16.83 6.40 -2.41
CA GLN A 132 18.17 6.94 -2.25
C GLN A 132 19.16 5.85 -1.82
N GLU A 133 18.82 5.05 -0.80
CA GLU A 133 19.64 3.93 -0.34
C GLU A 133 19.95 2.93 -1.47
N THR A 134 18.94 2.61 -2.28
CA THR A 134 19.10 1.72 -3.44
C THR A 134 20.03 2.30 -4.51
N LYS A 135 19.96 3.61 -4.75
CA LYS A 135 20.80 4.30 -5.71
C LYS A 135 22.26 4.29 -5.26
N GLU A 136 22.52 4.67 -4.01
CA GLU A 136 23.85 4.69 -3.40
C GLU A 136 24.51 3.30 -3.44
N ALA A 137 23.76 2.25 -3.07
CA ALA A 137 24.24 0.87 -3.10
C ALA A 137 24.59 0.36 -4.52
N LYS A 138 23.97 0.93 -5.57
CA LYS A 138 24.32 0.61 -6.97
C LYS A 138 25.57 1.36 -7.41
N GLU A 139 25.77 2.60 -6.98
CA GLU A 139 26.93 3.41 -7.30
C GLU A 139 28.21 2.86 -6.65
N GLU A 140 28.13 2.35 -5.42
CA GLU A 140 29.26 1.74 -4.71
C GLU A 140 29.76 0.41 -5.33
N LYS A 141 28.94 -0.25 -6.17
CA LYS A 141 29.28 -1.52 -6.81
C LYS A 141 29.85 -1.36 -8.23
N GLN A 142 29.96 -0.14 -8.73
CA GLN A 142 30.55 0.20 -10.03
C GLN A 142 31.97 0.71 -9.88
#